data_fc5d4b2c627d8cac76083092e110f2ed
#
_entry.id   fc5d4b2c627d8cac76083092e110f2ed
#
_cell.length_a   1.000
_cell.length_b   1.000
_cell.length_c   1.000
_cell.angle_alpha   90.00
_cell.angle_beta   90.00
_cell.angle_gamma   90.00
#
_symmetry.space_group_name_H-M   'P 1'
#
loop_
_entity.id
_entity.type
_entity.pdbx_description
1 polymer ?
#
loop_
_entity_poly.entity_id
_entity_poly.type
_entity_poly.pdbx_seq_one_letter_code
_entity_poly.pdbx_strand_id
1 'polypeptide(L)'
;MQQRMLGEILEPRARELMELLREHLRQAGVYELLGAGVVFTGGGSRLNALVESAEDVLRRPSRLGYPVPIAKLPSNLLEPEYSTAIGMVLYGHRARQARGNGDRGFGARLKALFARQNA
;
A
#
# COMPACT_ATOMS: atom_id res chain seq x y z
N MET A 1 4.99 -21.83 26.28
CA MET A 1 5.89 -20.93 27.01
C MET A 1 6.62 -19.94 26.10
N GLN A 2 7.18 -20.36 24.98
CA GLN A 2 7.92 -19.48 24.06
C GLN A 2 7.08 -18.37 23.41
N GLN A 3 5.82 -18.61 23.07
CA GLN A 3 4.93 -17.57 22.47
C GLN A 3 4.59 -16.43 23.44
N ARG A 4 4.47 -16.71 24.72
CA ARG A 4 4.22 -15.68 25.74
C ARG A 4 5.43 -14.76 25.93
N MET A 5 6.62 -15.32 26.03
CA MET A 5 7.88 -14.55 26.11
C MET A 5 8.10 -13.68 24.86
N LEU A 6 7.75 -14.21 23.66
CA LEU A 6 7.88 -13.44 22.43
C LEU A 6 6.88 -12.26 22.41
N GLY A 7 5.65 -12.45 22.88
CA GLY A 7 4.67 -11.40 23.05
C GLY A 7 5.13 -10.28 23.98
N GLU A 8 5.69 -10.64 25.13
CA GLU A 8 6.22 -9.69 26.12
C GLU A 8 7.36 -8.81 25.57
N ILE A 9 8.11 -9.31 24.59
CA ILE A 9 9.18 -8.56 23.93
C ILE A 9 8.65 -7.73 22.75
N LEU A 10 7.73 -8.28 21.97
CA LEU A 10 7.21 -7.64 20.76
C LEU A 10 6.23 -6.50 21.05
N GLU A 11 5.42 -6.63 22.09
CA GLU A 11 4.40 -5.62 22.43
C GLU A 11 5.01 -4.25 22.77
N PRO A 12 6.04 -4.12 23.63
CA PRO A 12 6.72 -2.84 23.87
C PRO A 12 7.34 -2.26 22.59
N ARG A 13 7.88 -3.10 21.72
CA ARG A 13 8.49 -2.66 20.45
C ARG A 13 7.43 -2.17 19.46
N ALA A 14 6.29 -2.84 19.39
CA ALA A 14 5.17 -2.39 18.60
C ALA A 14 4.65 -1.02 19.08
N ARG A 15 4.53 -0.85 20.39
CA ARG A 15 4.11 0.41 21.01
C ARG A 15 5.08 1.55 20.70
N GLU A 16 6.38 1.32 20.86
CA GLU A 16 7.42 2.28 20.53
C GLU A 16 7.36 2.70 19.04
N LEU A 17 7.16 1.74 18.14
CA LEU A 17 6.97 2.02 16.72
C LEU A 17 5.75 2.91 16.47
N MET A 18 4.63 2.66 17.14
CA MET A 18 3.42 3.47 17.01
C MET A 18 3.61 4.88 17.58
N GLU A 19 4.38 5.03 18.64
CA GLU A 19 4.74 6.35 19.20
C GLU A 19 5.59 7.17 18.23
N LEU A 20 6.58 6.56 17.61
CA LEU A 20 7.38 7.18 16.55
C LEU A 20 6.52 7.57 15.35
N LEU A 21 5.62 6.69 14.92
CA LEU A 21 4.70 6.98 13.84
C LEU A 21 3.79 8.18 14.16
N ARG A 22 3.23 8.22 15.36
CA ARG A 22 2.41 9.35 15.82
C ARG A 22 3.17 10.66 15.76
N GLU A 23 4.41 10.67 16.22
CA GLU A 23 5.25 11.87 16.18
C GLU A 23 5.52 12.33 14.75
N HIS A 24 5.85 11.42 13.84
CA HIS A 24 6.05 11.76 12.43
C HIS A 24 4.77 12.30 11.77
N LEU A 25 3.61 11.73 12.09
CA LEU A 25 2.32 12.21 11.57
C LEU A 25 1.99 13.63 12.08
N ARG A 26 2.34 13.93 13.32
CA ARG A 26 2.19 15.27 13.90
C ARG A 26 3.13 16.27 13.25
N GLN A 27 4.39 15.93 13.11
CA GLN A 27 5.39 16.78 12.44
C GLN A 27 5.02 17.06 10.99
N ALA A 28 4.44 16.08 10.29
CA ALA A 28 3.92 16.25 8.93
C ALA A 28 2.60 17.08 8.88
N GLY A 29 2.00 17.39 10.01
CA GLY A 29 0.74 18.16 10.07
C GLY A 29 -0.50 17.38 9.60
N VAL A 30 -0.40 16.05 9.41
CA VAL A 30 -1.49 15.23 8.88
C VAL A 30 -2.25 14.46 9.98
N TYR A 31 -1.78 14.48 11.20
CA TYR A 31 -2.37 13.70 12.31
C TYR A 31 -3.86 14.03 12.52
N GLU A 32 -4.25 15.29 12.46
CA GLU A 32 -5.64 15.72 12.64
C GLU A 32 -6.53 15.35 11.44
N LEU A 33 -5.95 15.08 10.29
CA LEU A 33 -6.68 14.66 9.08
C LEU A 33 -7.08 13.18 9.09
N LEU A 34 -6.58 12.38 10.06
CA LEU A 34 -6.83 10.95 10.17
C LEU A 34 -8.21 10.62 10.77
N GLY A 35 -9.25 11.36 10.41
CA GLY A 35 -10.60 11.12 10.90
C GLY A 35 -11.18 9.77 10.51
N ALA A 36 -10.81 9.26 9.33
CA ALA A 36 -11.21 7.93 8.85
C ALA A 36 -10.40 6.77 9.46
N GLY A 37 -9.36 7.09 10.25
CA GLY A 37 -8.49 6.10 10.88
C GLY A 37 -7.25 5.73 10.06
N VAL A 38 -6.59 4.66 10.51
CA VAL A 38 -5.31 4.18 9.95
C VAL A 38 -5.47 2.75 9.46
N VAL A 39 -4.89 2.46 8.31
CA VAL A 39 -4.92 1.13 7.70
C VAL A 39 -3.51 0.57 7.67
N PHE A 40 -3.32 -0.59 8.31
CA PHE A 40 -2.06 -1.32 8.33
C PHE A 40 -2.11 -2.46 7.32
N THR A 41 -1.08 -2.60 6.51
CA THR A 41 -0.96 -3.67 5.52
C THR A 41 0.47 -4.19 5.45
N GLY A 42 0.67 -5.29 4.73
CA GLY A 42 1.95 -5.99 4.71
C GLY A 42 2.04 -7.07 5.79
N GLY A 43 3.04 -7.93 5.71
CA GLY A 43 3.19 -9.08 6.62
C GLY A 43 3.33 -8.68 8.09
N GLY A 44 4.02 -7.57 8.38
CA GLY A 44 4.18 -7.07 9.75
C GLY A 44 2.87 -6.63 10.41
N SER A 45 1.86 -6.26 9.63
CA SER A 45 0.55 -5.86 10.16
C SER A 45 -0.22 -7.00 10.84
N ARG A 46 0.18 -8.25 10.60
CA ARG A 46 -0.42 -9.46 11.22
C ARG A 46 0.20 -9.81 12.57
N LEU A 47 1.16 -9.05 13.04
CA LEU A 47 1.67 -9.22 14.41
C LEU A 47 0.52 -9.02 15.41
N ASN A 48 0.40 -9.96 16.34
CA ASN A 48 -0.59 -9.88 17.40
C ASN A 48 -0.45 -8.56 18.16
N ALA A 49 -1.55 -7.98 18.54
CA ALA A 49 -1.64 -6.71 19.26
C ALA A 49 -1.11 -5.46 18.52
N LEU A 50 -0.62 -5.56 17.27
CA LEU A 50 -0.14 -4.37 16.55
C LEU A 50 -1.25 -3.35 16.30
N VAL A 51 -2.41 -3.81 15.82
CA VAL A 51 -3.57 -2.94 15.54
C VAL A 51 -4.13 -2.35 16.83
N GLU A 52 -4.23 -3.17 17.89
CA GLU A 52 -4.67 -2.71 19.22
C GLU A 52 -3.71 -1.67 19.81
N SER A 53 -2.40 -1.93 19.74
CA SER A 53 -1.38 -0.96 20.16
C SER A 53 -1.44 0.34 19.33
N ALA A 54 -1.76 0.22 18.04
CA ALA A 54 -1.93 1.38 17.17
C ALA A 54 -3.14 2.23 17.59
N GLU A 55 -4.28 1.61 17.87
CA GLU A 55 -5.46 2.34 18.36
C GLU A 55 -5.19 3.04 19.68
N ASP A 56 -4.52 2.36 20.61
CA ASP A 56 -4.16 2.90 21.92
C ASP A 56 -3.23 4.12 21.82
N VAL A 57 -2.21 4.02 20.97
CA VAL A 57 -1.18 5.06 20.85
C VAL A 57 -1.65 6.19 19.94
N LEU A 58 -2.20 5.86 18.77
CA LEU A 58 -2.63 6.85 17.79
C LEU A 58 -3.96 7.51 18.15
N ARG A 59 -4.75 6.91 19.06
CA ARG A 59 -6.10 7.39 19.40
C ARG A 59 -6.96 7.62 18.14
N ARG A 60 -6.79 6.75 17.16
CA ARG A 60 -7.52 6.72 15.90
C ARG A 60 -7.94 5.29 15.60
N PRO A 61 -9.12 5.06 15.02
CA PRO A 61 -9.53 3.73 14.58
C PRO A 61 -8.46 3.12 13.68
N SER A 62 -8.14 1.86 13.89
CA SER A 62 -7.10 1.17 13.13
C SER A 62 -7.61 -0.18 12.64
N ARG A 63 -7.22 -0.58 11.44
CA ARG A 63 -7.62 -1.86 10.87
C ARG A 63 -6.57 -2.44 9.95
N LEU A 64 -6.67 -3.74 9.70
CA LEU A 64 -5.92 -4.39 8.65
C LEU A 64 -6.45 -3.99 7.26
N GLY A 65 -5.53 -3.79 6.33
CA GLY A 65 -5.81 -3.55 4.92
C GLY A 65 -5.48 -4.77 4.09
N TYR A 66 -6.41 -5.13 3.24
CA TYR A 66 -6.29 -6.24 2.30
C TYR A 66 -6.17 -5.69 0.88
N PRO A 67 -5.47 -6.41 -0.02
CA PRO A 67 -5.41 -6.02 -1.43
C PRO A 67 -6.80 -5.99 -2.05
N VAL A 68 -6.99 -5.10 -3.00
CA VAL A 68 -8.23 -5.05 -3.78
C VAL A 68 -8.33 -6.33 -4.64
N PRO A 69 -9.50 -6.99 -4.66
CA PRO A 69 -9.70 -8.16 -5.50
C PRO A 69 -9.42 -7.86 -6.98
N ILE A 70 -8.63 -8.71 -7.61
CA ILE A 70 -8.31 -8.66 -9.04
C ILE A 70 -8.90 -9.90 -9.69
N ALA A 71 -9.52 -9.73 -10.86
CA ALA A 71 -10.08 -10.85 -11.61
C ALA A 71 -9.02 -11.92 -11.87
N LYS A 72 -9.35 -13.19 -11.60
CA LYS A 72 -8.49 -14.36 -11.75
C LYS A 72 -7.34 -14.47 -10.73
N LEU A 73 -7.23 -13.58 -9.74
CA LEU A 73 -6.28 -13.76 -8.66
C LEU A 73 -6.87 -14.73 -7.62
N PRO A 74 -6.14 -15.78 -7.23
CA PRO A 74 -6.58 -16.68 -6.16
C PRO A 74 -6.83 -15.93 -4.85
N SER A 75 -7.88 -16.30 -4.12
CA SER A 75 -8.27 -15.63 -2.87
C SER A 75 -7.21 -15.71 -1.77
N ASN A 76 -6.39 -16.75 -1.76
CA ASN A 76 -5.28 -16.90 -0.82
C ASN A 76 -4.14 -15.89 -1.02
N LEU A 77 -4.13 -15.16 -2.13
CA LEU A 77 -3.20 -14.06 -2.37
C LEU A 77 -3.78 -12.68 -2.01
N LEU A 78 -5.04 -12.63 -1.57
CA LEU A 78 -5.68 -11.38 -1.11
C LEU A 78 -5.42 -11.12 0.39
N GLU A 79 -4.23 -11.45 0.85
CA GLU A 79 -3.80 -11.25 2.23
C GLU A 79 -2.86 -10.06 2.35
N PRO A 80 -2.78 -9.40 3.52
CA PRO A 80 -1.98 -8.19 3.71
C PRO A 80 -0.51 -8.33 3.28
N GLU A 81 0.10 -9.49 3.48
CA GLU A 81 1.49 -9.77 3.13
C GLU A 81 1.79 -9.64 1.63
N TYR A 82 0.78 -9.81 0.77
CA TYR A 82 0.93 -9.70 -0.68
C TYR A 82 0.62 -8.32 -1.24
N SER A 83 0.21 -7.37 -0.41
CA SER A 83 -0.23 -6.03 -0.83
C SER A 83 0.81 -5.30 -1.69
N THR A 84 2.08 -5.34 -1.29
CA THR A 84 3.17 -4.71 -2.04
C THR A 84 3.38 -5.37 -3.40
N ALA A 85 3.43 -6.70 -3.45
CA ALA A 85 3.62 -7.44 -4.70
C ALA A 85 2.48 -7.18 -5.70
N ILE A 86 1.24 -7.24 -5.22
CA ILE A 86 0.04 -6.95 -6.02
C ILE A 86 0.05 -5.50 -6.50
N GLY A 87 0.39 -4.56 -5.63
CA GLY A 87 0.51 -3.15 -5.95
C GLY A 87 1.56 -2.89 -7.03
N MET A 88 2.71 -3.55 -6.97
CA MET A 88 3.77 -3.45 -8.00
C MET A 88 3.31 -3.96 -9.35
N VAL A 89 2.61 -5.10 -9.40
CA VAL A 89 2.05 -5.65 -10.64
C VAL A 89 1.03 -4.69 -11.26
N LEU A 90 0.12 -4.18 -10.45
CA LEU A 90 -0.90 -3.21 -10.91
C LEU A 90 -0.27 -1.92 -11.41
N TYR A 91 0.70 -1.40 -10.69
CA TYR A 91 1.44 -0.19 -11.09
C TYR A 91 2.18 -0.41 -12.41
N GLY A 92 2.91 -1.51 -12.54
CA GLY A 92 3.63 -1.86 -13.76
C GLY A 92 2.71 -2.02 -14.97
N HIS A 93 1.55 -2.65 -14.76
CA HIS A 93 0.54 -2.77 -15.81
C HIS A 93 0.00 -1.42 -16.28
N ARG A 94 -0.37 -0.53 -15.35
CA ARG A 94 -0.83 0.84 -15.66
C ARG A 94 0.24 1.67 -16.35
N ALA A 95 1.48 1.60 -15.86
CA ALA A 95 2.60 2.31 -16.46
C ALA A 95 2.87 1.85 -17.91
N ARG A 96 2.76 0.55 -18.18
CA ARG A 96 2.90 0.00 -19.53
C ARG A 96 1.76 0.47 -20.45
N GLN A 97 0.53 0.49 -19.98
CA GLN A 97 -0.61 1.00 -20.75
C GLN A 97 -0.46 2.48 -21.09
N ALA A 98 0.00 3.30 -20.13
CA ALA A 98 0.23 4.73 -20.37
C ALA A 98 1.32 4.97 -21.42
N ARG A 99 2.41 4.19 -21.39
CA ARG A 99 3.47 4.26 -22.43
C ARG A 99 2.98 3.76 -23.79
N GLY A 100 2.24 2.66 -23.85
CA GLY A 100 1.70 2.11 -25.10
C GLY A 100 0.72 3.04 -25.82
N ASN A 101 -0.03 3.84 -25.07
CA ASN A 101 -0.91 4.87 -25.66
C ASN A 101 -0.12 6.08 -26.18
N GLY A 102 1.02 6.43 -25.58
CA GLY A 102 1.93 7.49 -26.05
C GLY A 102 2.62 7.12 -27.35
N ASP A 103 3.12 5.90 -27.48
CA ASP A 103 3.81 5.41 -28.69
C ASP A 103 2.86 5.24 -29.89
N ARG A 104 1.62 4.81 -29.65
CA ARG A 104 0.61 4.73 -30.73
C ARG A 104 0.25 6.11 -31.28
N GLY A 105 0.21 7.15 -30.45
CA GLY A 105 -0.02 8.53 -30.85
C GLY A 105 1.13 9.11 -31.68
N PHE A 106 2.36 8.83 -31.30
CA PHE A 106 3.56 9.34 -31.98
C PHE A 106 3.78 8.62 -33.32
N GLY A 107 3.71 7.29 -33.36
CA GLY A 107 3.83 6.51 -34.60
C GLY A 107 2.75 6.81 -35.62
N ALA A 108 1.51 7.02 -35.18
CA ALA A 108 0.41 7.42 -36.06
C ALA A 108 0.61 8.83 -36.61
N ARG A 109 1.14 9.76 -35.83
CA ARG A 109 1.49 11.13 -36.27
C ARG A 109 2.65 11.14 -37.27
N LEU A 110 3.68 10.35 -37.05
CA LEU A 110 4.77 10.19 -38.00
C LEU A 110 4.30 9.59 -39.32
N LYS A 111 3.46 8.53 -39.27
CA LYS A 111 2.91 7.88 -40.45
C LYS A 111 2.01 8.83 -41.25
N ALA A 112 1.22 9.66 -40.59
CA ALA A 112 0.40 10.69 -41.23
C ALA A 112 1.25 11.80 -41.91
N LEU A 113 2.39 12.18 -41.33
CA LEU A 113 3.31 13.14 -41.92
C LEU A 113 3.97 12.60 -43.20
N PHE A 114 4.42 11.36 -43.20
CA PHE A 114 5.02 10.72 -44.37
C PHE A 114 4.02 10.40 -45.47
N ALA A 115 2.76 10.07 -45.12
CA ALA A 115 1.69 9.86 -46.10
C ALA A 115 1.32 11.15 -46.86
N ARG A 116 1.53 12.32 -46.26
CA ARG A 116 1.22 13.64 -46.88
C ARG A 116 2.30 14.12 -47.86
N GLN A 117 3.51 13.55 -47.83
CA GLN A 117 4.58 13.88 -48.74
C GLN A 117 4.56 13.12 -50.09
N ASN A 118 3.73 12.05 -50.16
CA ASN A 118 3.59 11.22 -51.36
C ASN A 118 2.26 11.46 -52.14
N ALA A 119 1.60 12.51 -51.80
CA ALA A 119 0.45 13.04 -52.55
C ALA A 119 0.81 14.43 -53.11
#